data_809d559bc9a7f6df3ace88e491bb2ebf
#
_entry.id   809d559bc9a7f6df3ace88e491bb2ebf
#
_cell.length_a   1.000
_cell.length_b   1.000
_cell.length_c   1.000
_cell.angle_alpha   90.00
_cell.angle_beta   90.00
_cell.angle_gamma   90.00
#
_symmetry.space_group_name_H-M   'P 1'
#
loop_
_entity.id
_entity.type
_entity.pdbx_description
1 polymer ?
#
loop_
_entity_poly.entity_id
_entity_poly.type
_entity_poly.pdbx_seq_one_letter_code
_entity_poly.pdbx_strand_id
1 'polypeptide(L)'
;HKEYRRQRQMCIRDRDLKAEVETVDVAGGYELPAALRMAMKARRRWDGYLLLGCVVKGETDHYTFICEAICKGVMDISVESGAPIGFGLLTVDSLAQAEARSRPDRMNKGAEAAHALVAQIALARGWGLA
;
A
#
# COMPACT_ATOMS: atom_id res chain seq x y z
N HIS A 1 3.51 -9.14 5.26
CA HIS A 1 4.74 -9.47 5.97
C HIS A 1 4.87 -8.58 7.21
N LYS A 2 5.17 -9.16 8.37
CA LYS A 2 5.23 -8.44 9.66
C LYS A 2 6.26 -7.31 9.69
N GLU A 3 7.46 -7.57 9.15
CA GLU A 3 8.54 -6.58 9.08
C GLU A 3 8.12 -5.36 8.24
N TYR A 4 7.52 -5.61 7.10
CA TYR A 4 7.06 -4.57 6.19
C TYR A 4 5.95 -3.72 6.82
N ARG A 5 5.03 -4.35 7.52
CA ARG A 5 3.94 -3.69 8.23
C ARG A 5 4.46 -2.81 9.37
N ARG A 6 5.38 -3.34 10.17
CA ARG A 6 6.00 -2.60 11.28
C ARG A 6 6.72 -1.36 10.77
N GLN A 7 7.48 -1.51 9.69
CA GLN A 7 8.20 -0.43 9.05
C GLN A 7 7.27 0.71 8.63
N ARG A 8 6.15 0.39 8.01
CA ARG A 8 5.17 1.37 7.60
C ARG A 8 4.64 2.17 8.78
N GLN A 9 4.27 1.51 9.88
CA GLN A 9 3.78 2.17 11.08
C GLN A 9 4.82 3.11 11.67
N MET A 10 6.08 2.69 11.69
CA MET A 10 7.18 3.52 12.17
C MET A 10 7.37 4.76 11.29
N CYS A 11 7.33 4.61 9.98
CA CYS A 11 7.48 5.74 9.05
C CYS A 11 6.39 6.80 9.23
N ILE A 12 5.16 6.39 9.46
CA ILE A 12 4.05 7.30 9.71
C ILE A 12 4.25 8.02 11.04
N ARG A 13 4.67 7.31 12.09
CA ARG A 13 4.92 7.89 13.42
C ARG A 13 6.10 8.86 13.42
N ASP A 14 7.20 8.49 12.75
CA ASP A 14 8.44 9.28 12.73
C ASP A 14 8.29 10.64 12.09
N ARG A 15 7.19 10.89 11.39
CA ARG A 15 6.92 12.17 10.74
C ARG A 15 6.03 13.11 11.54
N ASP A 16 5.85 12.84 12.83
CA ASP A 16 4.97 13.61 13.70
C ASP A 16 3.54 13.74 13.15
N LEU A 17 3.15 12.83 12.29
CA LEU A 17 1.79 12.76 11.81
C LEU A 17 0.95 12.13 12.91
N LYS A 18 0.10 12.92 13.53
CA LYS A 18 -0.90 12.42 14.48
C LYS A 18 -1.95 11.63 13.72
N ALA A 19 -1.55 10.47 13.22
CA ALA A 19 -2.41 9.63 12.42
C ALA A 19 -2.88 8.44 13.22
N GLU A 20 -4.16 8.17 13.18
CA GLU A 20 -4.70 6.90 13.62
C GLU A 20 -4.54 5.91 12.48
N VAL A 21 -3.89 4.79 12.75
CA VAL A 21 -3.65 3.76 11.74
C VAL A 21 -4.32 2.47 12.17
N GLU A 22 -5.25 2.01 11.34
CA GLU A 22 -5.82 0.68 11.49
C GLU A 22 -5.18 -0.24 10.45
N THR A 23 -4.68 -1.38 10.90
CA THR A 23 -4.02 -2.34 10.03
C THR A 23 -4.88 -3.58 9.88
N VAL A 24 -5.12 -3.95 8.63
CA VAL A 24 -5.90 -5.14 8.29
C VAL A 24 -5.04 -6.04 7.42
N ASP A 25 -4.98 -7.31 7.77
CA ASP A 25 -4.27 -8.31 6.97
C ASP A 25 -5.23 -8.94 5.97
N VAL A 26 -4.77 -9.08 4.74
CA VAL A 26 -5.48 -9.78 3.69
C VAL A 26 -4.73 -11.07 3.32
N ALA A 27 -5.40 -11.98 2.65
CA ALA A 27 -4.83 -13.30 2.35
C ALA A 27 -3.56 -13.21 1.50
N GLY A 28 -3.53 -12.27 0.58
CA GLY A 28 -2.37 -12.06 -0.29
C GLY A 28 -2.51 -10.78 -1.09
N GLY A 29 -1.53 -10.48 -1.93
CA GLY A 29 -1.56 -9.28 -2.77
C GLY A 29 -2.75 -9.24 -3.71
N TYR A 30 -3.17 -10.38 -4.21
CA TYR A 30 -4.30 -10.49 -5.13
C TYR A 30 -5.62 -9.99 -4.51
N GLU A 31 -5.74 -10.02 -3.20
CA GLU A 31 -6.93 -9.58 -2.47
C GLU A 31 -6.92 -8.08 -2.12
N LEU A 32 -5.83 -7.39 -2.41
CA LEU A 32 -5.70 -5.96 -2.08
C LEU A 32 -6.74 -5.07 -2.77
N PRO A 33 -7.00 -5.21 -4.07
CA PRO A 33 -8.00 -4.34 -4.72
C PRO A 33 -9.39 -4.49 -4.12
N ALA A 34 -9.82 -5.73 -3.87
CA ALA A 34 -11.13 -5.97 -3.28
C ALA A 34 -11.21 -5.45 -1.85
N ALA A 35 -10.17 -5.66 -1.04
CA ALA A 35 -10.12 -5.16 0.33
C ALA A 35 -10.16 -3.63 0.37
N LEU A 36 -9.47 -2.96 -0.55
CA LEU A 36 -9.52 -1.51 -0.69
C LEU A 36 -10.96 -1.04 -0.94
N ARG A 37 -11.65 -1.68 -1.86
CA ARG A 37 -13.03 -1.32 -2.17
C ARG A 37 -13.97 -1.55 -0.99
N MET A 38 -13.77 -2.65 -0.25
CA MET A 38 -14.53 -2.92 0.98
C MET A 38 -14.29 -1.85 2.03
N ALA A 39 -13.05 -1.43 2.21
CA ALA A 39 -12.71 -0.36 3.15
C ALA A 39 -13.40 0.95 2.79
N MET A 40 -13.46 1.27 1.52
CA MET A 40 -14.14 2.48 1.04
C MET A 40 -15.64 2.44 1.28
N LYS A 41 -16.24 1.25 1.27
CA LYS A 41 -17.67 1.05 1.52
C LYS A 41 -17.99 0.93 3.01
N ALA A 42 -17.00 0.78 3.87
CA ALA A 42 -17.21 0.65 5.29
C ALA A 42 -17.78 1.95 5.88
N ARG A 43 -18.47 1.82 7.00
CA ARG A 43 -19.10 2.98 7.65
C ARG A 43 -18.08 4.00 8.15
N ARG A 44 -16.93 3.55 8.58
CA ARG A 44 -15.88 4.43 9.05
C ARG A 44 -15.21 5.12 7.87
N ARG A 45 -15.04 6.43 7.96
CA ARG A 45 -14.36 7.21 6.93
C ARG A 45 -12.87 7.33 7.25
N TRP A 46 -12.06 7.14 6.24
CA TRP A 46 -10.62 7.23 6.31
C TRP A 46 -10.13 8.38 5.44
N ASP A 47 -9.10 9.08 5.89
CA ASP A 47 -8.48 10.14 5.07
C ASP A 47 -7.70 9.56 3.89
N GLY A 48 -7.25 8.33 3.98
CA GLY A 48 -6.54 7.66 2.92
C GLY A 48 -6.27 6.20 3.24
N TYR A 49 -5.73 5.51 2.26
CA TYR A 49 -5.49 4.07 2.31
C TYR A 49 -4.06 3.76 1.91
N LEU A 50 -3.41 2.91 2.68
CA LEU A 50 -2.06 2.43 2.37
C LEU A 50 -2.11 0.93 2.11
N LEU A 51 -1.76 0.54 0.90
CA LEU A 51 -1.75 -0.85 0.49
C LEU A 51 -0.32 -1.33 0.35
N LEU A 52 0.00 -2.41 1.02
CA LEU A 52 1.33 -3.00 1.01
C LEU A 52 1.22 -4.48 0.71
N GLY A 53 1.99 -4.94 -0.24
CA GLY A 53 2.03 -6.34 -0.62
C GLY A 53 3.39 -6.75 -1.15
N CYS A 54 3.58 -8.05 -1.23
CA CYS A 54 4.80 -8.63 -1.79
C CYS A 54 4.42 -9.85 -2.63
N VAL A 55 4.87 -9.88 -3.87
CA VAL A 55 4.70 -11.02 -4.76
C VAL A 55 6.07 -11.54 -5.14
N VAL A 56 6.33 -12.78 -4.80
CA VAL A 56 7.59 -13.45 -5.12
C VAL A 56 7.39 -14.25 -6.39
N LYS A 57 8.30 -14.07 -7.35
CA LYS A 57 8.25 -14.77 -8.63
C LYS A 57 8.40 -16.28 -8.42
N GLY A 58 7.45 -17.03 -8.97
CA GLY A 58 7.52 -18.49 -9.02
C GLY A 58 8.06 -18.98 -10.35
N GLU A 59 7.90 -20.29 -10.61
CA GLU A 59 8.38 -20.92 -11.83
C GLU A 59 7.46 -20.73 -13.05
N THR A 60 6.29 -20.11 -12.84
CA THR A 60 5.28 -19.93 -13.91
C THR A 60 5.03 -18.47 -14.22
N ASP A 61 4.35 -18.20 -15.33
CA ASP A 61 3.94 -16.85 -15.72
C ASP A 61 2.84 -16.28 -14.83
N HIS A 62 2.33 -17.04 -13.89
CA HIS A 62 1.29 -16.64 -12.94
C HIS A 62 1.65 -15.36 -12.19
N TYR A 63 2.91 -15.19 -11.85
CA TYR A 63 3.45 -13.99 -11.22
C TYR A 63 3.11 -12.71 -12.00
N THR A 64 3.35 -12.70 -13.31
CA THR A 64 3.10 -11.53 -14.16
C THR A 64 1.62 -11.18 -14.19
N PHE A 65 0.76 -12.18 -14.35
CA PHE A 65 -0.69 -11.96 -14.38
C PHE A 65 -1.22 -11.42 -13.07
N ILE A 66 -0.72 -11.94 -11.94
CA ILE A 66 -1.12 -11.47 -10.62
C ILE A 66 -0.69 -10.03 -10.40
N CYS A 67 0.55 -9.69 -10.70
CA CYS A 67 1.07 -8.33 -10.54
C CYS A 67 0.27 -7.34 -11.39
N GLU A 68 -0.01 -7.68 -12.64
CA GLU A 68 -0.81 -6.82 -13.52
C GLU A 68 -2.22 -6.64 -12.98
N ALA A 69 -2.86 -7.71 -12.52
CA ALA A 69 -4.21 -7.64 -11.99
C ALA A 69 -4.28 -6.76 -10.74
N ILE A 70 -3.34 -6.90 -9.83
CA ILE A 70 -3.27 -6.10 -8.61
C ILE A 70 -3.08 -4.62 -8.97
N CYS A 71 -2.09 -4.31 -9.77
CA CYS A 71 -1.77 -2.93 -10.15
C CYS A 71 -2.92 -2.27 -10.90
N LYS A 72 -3.52 -2.98 -11.84
CA LYS A 72 -4.66 -2.44 -12.60
C LYS A 72 -5.86 -2.24 -11.68
N GLY A 73 -6.18 -3.20 -10.83
CA GLY A 73 -7.30 -3.10 -9.90
C GLY A 73 -7.17 -1.93 -8.95
N VAL A 74 -6.00 -1.74 -8.35
CA VAL A 74 -5.75 -0.61 -7.46
C VAL A 74 -5.79 0.71 -8.22
N MET A 75 -5.18 0.78 -9.39
CA MET A 75 -5.15 2.01 -10.20
C MET A 75 -6.55 2.41 -10.65
N ASP A 76 -7.36 1.46 -11.12
CA ASP A 76 -8.74 1.73 -11.54
C ASP A 76 -9.56 2.31 -10.38
N ILE A 77 -9.44 1.73 -9.20
CA ILE A 77 -10.15 2.23 -8.01
C ILE A 77 -9.63 3.62 -7.62
N SER A 78 -8.34 3.83 -7.67
CA SER A 78 -7.71 5.11 -7.33
C SER A 78 -8.24 6.23 -8.22
N VAL A 79 -8.23 6.03 -9.52
CA VAL A 79 -8.66 7.03 -10.50
C VAL A 79 -10.17 7.27 -10.41
N GLU A 80 -10.95 6.20 -10.30
CA GLU A 80 -12.41 6.29 -10.23
C GLU A 80 -12.87 7.01 -8.96
N SER A 81 -12.30 6.66 -7.81
CA SER A 81 -12.73 7.19 -6.52
C SER A 81 -12.13 8.54 -6.17
N GLY A 82 -10.95 8.84 -6.69
CA GLY A 82 -10.19 10.01 -6.28
C GLY A 82 -9.68 9.95 -4.84
N ALA A 83 -9.79 8.82 -4.17
CA ALA A 83 -9.34 8.67 -2.79
C ALA A 83 -7.82 8.69 -2.71
N PRO A 84 -7.23 9.30 -1.66
CA PRO A 84 -5.79 9.24 -1.44
C PRO A 84 -5.34 7.80 -1.18
N ILE A 85 -4.44 7.30 -1.98
CA ILE A 85 -3.94 5.93 -1.89
C ILE A 85 -2.41 5.94 -2.03
N GLY A 86 -1.75 5.28 -1.09
CA GLY A 86 -0.35 4.92 -1.20
C GLY A 86 -0.26 3.43 -1.52
N PHE A 87 0.55 3.07 -2.51
CA PHE A 87 0.63 1.69 -2.96
C PHE A 87 2.07 1.24 -3.04
N GLY A 88 2.41 0.24 -2.24
CA GLY A 88 3.73 -0.38 -2.24
C GLY A 88 3.62 -1.88 -2.48
N LEU A 89 3.79 -2.29 -3.73
CA LEU A 89 3.83 -3.70 -4.10
C LEU A 89 5.26 -4.07 -4.46
N LEU A 90 5.85 -4.94 -3.65
CA LEU A 90 7.16 -5.51 -3.96
C LEU A 90 6.97 -6.68 -4.91
N THR A 91 7.59 -6.58 -6.08
CA THR A 91 7.61 -7.66 -7.06
C THR A 91 9.05 -8.12 -7.18
N VAL A 92 9.36 -9.27 -6.61
CA VAL A 92 10.74 -9.71 -6.40
C VAL A 92 10.93 -11.16 -6.86
N ASP A 93 12.19 -11.49 -7.14
CA ASP A 93 12.56 -12.86 -7.55
C ASP A 93 12.78 -13.77 -6.35
N SER A 94 13.01 -13.23 -5.17
CA SER A 94 13.30 -13.99 -3.98
C SER A 94 12.89 -13.27 -2.70
N LEU A 95 12.76 -14.02 -1.62
CA LEU A 95 12.50 -13.44 -0.30
C LEU A 95 13.65 -12.52 0.16
N ALA A 96 14.88 -12.82 -0.22
CA ALA A 96 16.03 -11.97 0.10
C ALA A 96 15.88 -10.57 -0.52
N GLN A 97 15.39 -10.49 -1.75
CA GLN A 97 15.10 -9.20 -2.38
C GLN A 97 13.98 -8.47 -1.65
N ALA A 98 12.94 -9.19 -1.23
CA ALA A 98 11.83 -8.59 -0.48
C ALA A 98 12.33 -7.98 0.83
N GLU A 99 13.15 -8.70 1.57
CA GLU A 99 13.73 -8.21 2.82
C GLU A 99 14.60 -6.98 2.59
N ALA A 100 15.46 -6.99 1.58
CA ALA A 100 16.33 -5.86 1.29
C ALA A 100 15.54 -4.60 0.95
N ARG A 101 14.43 -4.72 0.22
CA ARG A 101 13.60 -3.59 -0.19
C ARG A 101 12.67 -3.08 0.89
N SER A 102 12.41 -3.90 1.92
CA SER A 102 11.52 -3.51 3.03
C SER A 102 12.27 -2.97 4.25
N ARG A 103 13.58 -3.11 4.31
CA ARG A 103 14.36 -2.70 5.47
C ARG A 103 14.43 -1.18 5.63
N PRO A 104 14.28 -0.66 6.88
CA PRO A 104 14.36 0.79 7.13
C PRO A 104 15.71 1.41 6.78
N ASP A 105 16.79 0.66 6.89
CA ASP A 105 18.15 1.10 6.65
C ASP A 105 18.59 0.97 5.19
N ARG A 106 17.70 0.55 4.31
CA ARG A 106 18.01 0.34 2.89
C ARG A 106 16.98 0.99 1.98
N MET A 107 16.30 0.23 1.14
CA MET A 107 15.39 0.77 0.13
C MET A 107 14.07 1.28 0.69
N ASN A 108 13.60 0.74 1.80
CA ASN A 108 12.42 1.19 2.55
C ASN A 108 11.22 1.54 1.67
N LYS A 109 10.75 0.60 0.88
CA LYS A 109 9.60 0.80 -0.03
C LYS A 109 8.30 1.11 0.70
N GLY A 110 8.16 0.64 1.94
CA GLY A 110 7.01 0.97 2.77
C GLY A 110 6.94 2.46 3.08
N ALA A 111 8.07 3.07 3.42
CA ALA A 111 8.14 4.51 3.66
C ALA A 111 7.83 5.30 2.40
N GLU A 112 8.32 4.86 1.26
CA GLU A 112 8.06 5.49 -0.03
C GLU A 112 6.56 5.53 -0.33
N ALA A 113 5.86 4.41 -0.12
CA ALA A 113 4.41 4.33 -0.31
C ALA A 113 3.67 5.22 0.70
N ALA A 114 4.13 5.27 1.95
CA ALA A 114 3.52 6.12 2.98
C ALA A 114 3.70 7.60 2.65
N HIS A 115 4.85 8.00 2.13
CA HIS A 115 5.10 9.38 1.67
C HIS A 115 4.15 9.77 0.54
N ALA A 116 3.96 8.87 -0.41
CA ALA A 116 3.04 9.11 -1.52
C ALA A 116 1.61 9.30 -1.01
N LEU A 117 1.19 8.48 -0.05
CA LEU A 117 -0.13 8.62 0.56
C LEU A 117 -0.31 9.98 1.23
N VAL A 118 0.66 10.39 2.05
CA VAL A 118 0.60 11.68 2.75
C VAL A 118 0.51 12.83 1.76
N ALA A 119 1.28 12.78 0.67
CA ALA A 119 1.22 13.79 -0.37
C ALA A 119 -0.16 13.83 -1.04
N GLN A 120 -0.77 12.69 -1.29
CA GLN A 120 -2.11 12.62 -1.87
C GLN A 120 -3.19 13.15 -0.92
N ILE A 121 -3.06 12.89 0.38
CA ILE A 121 -3.98 13.45 1.38
C ILE A 121 -3.85 14.97 1.40
N ALA A 122 -2.64 15.50 1.39
CA ALA A 122 -2.40 16.94 1.37
C ALA A 122 -2.99 17.59 0.11
N LEU A 123 -2.83 16.94 -1.04
CA LEU A 123 -3.39 17.42 -2.30
C LEU A 123 -4.93 17.47 -2.24
N ALA A 124 -5.55 16.41 -1.77
CA ALA A 124 -7.00 16.34 -1.64
C ALA A 124 -7.53 17.43 -0.69
N ARG A 125 -6.87 17.64 0.44
CA ARG A 125 -7.24 18.70 1.40
C ARG A 125 -7.06 20.09 0.81
N GLY A 126 -6.01 20.30 0.03
CA GLY A 126 -5.75 21.57 -0.64
C GLY A 126 -6.85 21.95 -1.62
N TRP A 127 -7.53 20.96 -2.18
CA TRP A 127 -8.65 21.17 -3.09
C TRP A 127 -10.03 21.03 -2.43
N GLY A 128 -10.06 20.89 -1.11
CA GLY A 128 -11.32 20.78 -0.37
C GLY A 128 -12.02 19.44 -0.52
N LEU A 129 -11.28 18.37 -0.85
CA LEU A 129 -11.86 17.06 -1.11
C LEU A 129 -11.75 16.11 0.10
N ALA A 130 -11.17 16.54 1.18
CA ALA A 130 -11.01 15.70 2.37
C ALA A 130 -11.30 16.48 3.65
#